data_c9bb18ccfd3fd7f6ede9c19e4af5c31e
#
_entry.id   c9bb18ccfd3fd7f6ede9c19e4af5c31e
#
_cell.length_a   1.000
_cell.length_b   1.000
_cell.length_c   1.000
_cell.angle_alpha   90.00
_cell.angle_beta   90.00
_cell.angle_gamma   90.00
#
_symmetry.space_group_name_H-M   'P 1'
#
loop_
_entity.id
_entity.type
_entity.pdbx_description
1 polymer ?
#
loop_
_entity_poly.entity_id
_entity_poly.type
_entity_poly.pdbx_seq_one_letter_code
_entity_poly.pdbx_strand_id
1 'polypeptide(L)'
;MKKITILFLAVLFLGTLDYAVAQENIPVRPDAPYLTNKNIPAFNLLLIDGKNFSQNNIPDFKYTIIIYFSPDCGHCQHEATEMVKNIDSLKHVYFVWAGSRSIPELKAFSEKYGFNALPNVVCGQDQHYSIPSYYQVKYTPFVAVYDNRKQFVKAYEMGVEIPELLKLIGTH
;
A
#
# COMPACT_ATOMS: atom_id res chain seq x y z
N MET A 1 -50.44 5.02 60.33
CA MET A 1 -49.79 5.89 59.34
C MET A 1 -48.52 5.18 58.85
N LYS A 2 -48.65 4.50 57.73
CA LYS A 2 -47.57 3.67 57.15
C LYS A 2 -46.85 4.50 56.09
N LYS A 3 -45.57 4.75 56.27
CA LYS A 3 -44.70 5.44 55.31
C LYS A 3 -44.19 4.37 54.29
N ILE A 4 -44.60 4.52 53.04
CA ILE A 4 -44.11 3.71 51.92
C ILE A 4 -42.89 4.36 51.39
N THR A 5 -41.72 3.69 51.57
CA THR A 5 -40.43 4.10 50.99
C THR A 5 -40.35 3.48 49.61
N ILE A 6 -40.40 4.30 48.57
CA ILE A 6 -40.22 3.87 47.19
C ILE A 6 -38.70 3.87 46.92
N LEU A 7 -38.15 2.67 46.71
CA LEU A 7 -36.76 2.45 46.34
C LEU A 7 -36.64 2.59 44.82
N PHE A 8 -36.03 3.71 44.34
CA PHE A 8 -35.70 3.87 42.93
C PHE A 8 -34.44 3.06 42.63
N LEU A 9 -34.63 1.93 41.96
CA LEU A 9 -33.51 1.17 41.39
C LEU A 9 -33.15 1.79 40.02
N ALA A 10 -32.11 2.64 40.00
CA ALA A 10 -31.55 3.13 38.76
C ALA A 10 -30.68 2.03 38.15
N VAL A 11 -31.18 1.33 37.16
CA VAL A 11 -30.42 0.41 36.34
C VAL A 11 -29.54 1.22 35.39
N LEU A 12 -28.28 1.32 35.71
CA LEU A 12 -27.27 1.92 34.84
C LEU A 12 -26.98 0.94 33.69
N PHE A 13 -27.63 1.12 32.56
CA PHE A 13 -27.36 0.39 31.32
C PHE A 13 -26.09 1.02 30.70
N LEU A 14 -24.91 0.52 31.07
CA LEU A 14 -23.68 0.82 30.34
C LEU A 14 -23.74 0.11 28.99
N GLY A 15 -24.29 0.81 28.00
CA GLY A 15 -24.15 0.40 26.61
C GLY A 15 -22.68 0.55 26.19
N THR A 16 -21.98 -0.56 26.02
CA THR A 16 -20.71 -0.59 25.31
C THR A 16 -21.02 -0.26 23.84
N LEU A 17 -20.71 0.98 23.44
CA LEU A 17 -20.69 1.35 22.03
C LEU A 17 -19.48 0.62 21.41
N ASP A 18 -19.75 -0.55 20.82
CA ASP A 18 -18.83 -1.17 19.90
C ASP A 18 -18.72 -0.24 18.67
N TYR A 19 -17.68 0.59 18.66
CA TYR A 19 -17.26 1.27 17.45
C TYR A 19 -16.70 0.22 16.49
N ALA A 20 -17.56 -0.44 15.76
CA ALA A 20 -17.19 -1.15 14.57
C ALA A 20 -16.66 -0.08 13.59
N VAL A 21 -15.36 0.07 13.51
CA VAL A 21 -14.73 0.79 12.41
C VAL A 21 -15.06 -0.01 11.16
N ALA A 22 -16.09 0.42 10.47
CA ALA A 22 -16.40 -0.08 9.15
C ALA A 22 -15.23 0.28 8.25
N GLN A 23 -14.35 -0.69 7.98
CA GLN A 23 -13.41 -0.59 6.88
C GLN A 23 -14.29 -0.45 5.64
N GLU A 24 -14.41 0.77 5.12
CA GLU A 24 -15.08 1.00 3.84
C GLU A 24 -14.35 0.16 2.80
N ASN A 25 -14.97 -0.94 2.42
CA ASN A 25 -14.57 -1.68 1.24
C ASN A 25 -14.81 -0.77 0.04
N ILE A 26 -13.77 -0.01 -0.36
CA ILE A 26 -13.81 0.79 -1.58
C ILE A 26 -14.12 -0.19 -2.71
N PRO A 27 -15.25 -0.04 -3.41
CA PRO A 27 -15.65 -1.05 -4.37
C PRO A 27 -14.61 -1.11 -5.49
N VAL A 28 -13.94 -2.25 -5.59
CA VAL A 28 -13.07 -2.59 -6.70
C VAL A 28 -13.91 -2.58 -7.96
N ARG A 29 -13.47 -1.83 -8.99
CA ARG A 29 -14.19 -1.83 -10.27
C ARG A 29 -14.09 -3.22 -10.88
N PRO A 30 -15.21 -3.88 -11.19
CA PRO A 30 -15.20 -5.25 -11.71
C PRO A 30 -14.52 -5.37 -13.10
N ASP A 31 -14.32 -4.26 -13.79
CA ASP A 31 -13.70 -4.14 -15.11
C ASP A 31 -12.22 -3.72 -15.06
N ALA A 32 -11.62 -3.56 -13.90
CA ALA A 32 -10.21 -3.18 -13.80
C ALA A 32 -9.29 -4.25 -14.42
N PRO A 33 -8.35 -3.87 -15.32
CA PRO A 33 -7.50 -4.81 -16.06
C PRO A 33 -6.77 -5.84 -15.21
N TYR A 34 -6.31 -5.47 -14.02
CA TYR A 34 -5.57 -6.36 -13.11
C TYR A 34 -6.42 -7.48 -12.48
N LEU A 35 -7.75 -7.38 -12.55
CA LEU A 35 -8.65 -8.44 -12.08
C LEU A 35 -8.73 -9.61 -13.08
N THR A 36 -8.53 -9.34 -14.36
CA THR A 36 -8.57 -10.31 -15.45
C THR A 36 -7.18 -10.75 -15.88
N ASN A 37 -6.25 -9.80 -16.05
CA ASN A 37 -4.85 -10.08 -16.36
C ASN A 37 -4.03 -10.07 -15.06
N LYS A 38 -3.62 -11.26 -14.62
CA LYS A 38 -2.88 -11.44 -13.35
C LYS A 38 -1.39 -11.15 -13.44
N ASN A 39 -0.84 -10.91 -14.62
CA ASN A 39 0.57 -10.58 -14.78
C ASN A 39 0.87 -9.14 -14.35
N ILE A 40 2.12 -8.87 -13.94
CA ILE A 40 2.59 -7.50 -13.77
C ILE A 40 2.41 -6.74 -15.10
N PRO A 41 1.77 -5.55 -15.09
CA PRO A 41 1.56 -4.78 -16.31
C PRO A 41 2.88 -4.31 -16.92
N ALA A 42 2.86 -4.05 -18.20
CA ALA A 42 3.95 -3.33 -18.84
C ALA A 42 4.00 -1.88 -18.33
N PHE A 43 5.15 -1.45 -17.86
CA PHE A 43 5.45 -0.07 -17.50
C PHE A 43 6.91 0.28 -17.83
N ASN A 44 7.20 1.57 -17.87
CA ASN A 44 8.56 2.07 -18.01
C ASN A 44 8.72 3.28 -17.10
N LEU A 45 9.62 3.15 -16.11
CA LEU A 45 9.93 4.22 -15.16
C LEU A 45 11.29 4.82 -15.51
N LEU A 46 11.41 6.14 -15.37
CA LEU A 46 12.69 6.79 -15.26
C LEU A 46 13.07 6.81 -13.78
N LEU A 47 14.09 6.03 -13.41
CA LEU A 47 14.58 5.97 -12.03
C LEU A 47 15.24 7.29 -11.61
N ILE A 48 15.34 7.51 -10.31
CA ILE A 48 15.99 8.70 -9.73
C ILE A 48 17.49 8.78 -10.02
N ASP A 49 18.13 7.68 -10.46
CA ASP A 49 19.52 7.63 -10.95
C ASP A 49 19.64 7.82 -12.47
N GLY A 50 18.54 8.11 -13.16
CA GLY A 50 18.47 8.38 -14.60
C GLY A 50 18.35 7.13 -15.48
N LYS A 51 18.30 5.93 -14.91
CA LYS A 51 18.13 4.68 -15.68
C LYS A 51 16.67 4.40 -15.99
N ASN A 52 16.42 3.69 -17.09
CA ASN A 52 15.12 3.12 -17.37
C ASN A 52 14.91 1.81 -16.62
N PHE A 53 13.70 1.61 -16.09
CA PHE A 53 13.30 0.41 -15.38
C PHE A 53 11.89 -0.01 -15.81
N SER A 54 11.75 -1.25 -16.21
CA SER A 54 10.49 -1.84 -16.65
C SER A 54 10.14 -3.08 -15.82
N GLN A 55 8.96 -3.64 -16.02
CA GLN A 55 8.55 -4.91 -15.40
C GLN A 55 9.54 -6.06 -15.70
N ASN A 56 10.28 -6.01 -16.81
CA ASN A 56 11.27 -7.03 -17.17
C ASN A 56 12.57 -6.92 -16.36
N ASN A 57 12.82 -5.79 -15.71
CA ASN A 57 13.97 -5.56 -14.86
C ASN A 57 13.74 -5.97 -13.40
N ILE A 58 12.50 -6.36 -13.04
CA ILE A 58 12.18 -6.82 -11.69
C ILE A 58 12.91 -8.13 -11.42
N PRO A 59 13.82 -8.17 -10.43
CA PRO A 59 14.58 -9.37 -10.09
C PRO A 59 13.69 -10.46 -9.49
N ASP A 60 14.25 -11.65 -9.32
CA ASP A 60 13.55 -12.76 -8.70
C ASP A 60 13.53 -12.58 -7.17
N PHE A 61 12.35 -12.28 -6.65
CA PHE A 61 12.03 -12.17 -5.24
C PHE A 61 10.81 -13.04 -4.90
N LYS A 62 10.63 -13.37 -3.62
CA LYS A 62 9.45 -14.14 -3.20
C LYS A 62 8.16 -13.36 -3.48
N TYR A 63 8.22 -12.02 -3.33
CA TYR A 63 7.11 -11.12 -3.66
C TYR A 63 7.62 -9.86 -4.36
N THR A 64 6.78 -9.30 -5.21
CA THR A 64 6.97 -7.95 -5.75
C THR A 64 5.78 -7.09 -5.33
N ILE A 65 6.07 -5.90 -4.82
CA ILE A 65 5.04 -4.93 -4.45
C ILE A 65 5.24 -3.67 -5.28
N ILE A 66 4.22 -3.30 -6.05
CA ILE A 66 4.18 -2.06 -6.81
C ILE A 66 3.36 -1.06 -6.03
N ILE A 67 3.95 0.10 -5.73
CA ILE A 67 3.31 1.18 -4.98
C ILE A 67 3.25 2.42 -5.87
N TYR A 68 2.03 2.84 -6.23
CA TYR A 68 1.83 4.12 -6.90
C TYR A 68 1.55 5.19 -5.85
N PHE A 69 2.34 6.28 -5.86
CA PHE A 69 2.37 7.25 -4.79
C PHE A 69 2.55 8.70 -5.25
N SER A 70 2.34 9.64 -4.33
CA SER A 70 2.76 11.03 -4.45
C SER A 70 3.61 11.44 -3.24
N PRO A 71 4.75 12.13 -3.42
CA PRO A 71 5.63 12.52 -2.32
C PRO A 71 4.99 13.45 -1.29
N ASP A 72 4.00 14.23 -1.68
CA ASP A 72 3.23 15.18 -0.86
C ASP A 72 2.00 14.55 -0.17
N CYS A 73 1.72 13.27 -0.44
CA CYS A 73 0.63 12.53 0.18
C CYS A 73 1.02 12.02 1.58
N GLY A 74 0.29 12.41 2.61
CA GLY A 74 0.56 11.99 4.00
C GLY A 74 0.48 10.48 4.22
N HIS A 75 -0.49 9.79 3.59
CA HIS A 75 -0.58 8.32 3.65
C HIS A 75 0.61 7.64 2.98
N CYS A 76 1.13 8.19 1.87
CA CYS A 76 2.33 7.67 1.21
C CYS A 76 3.58 7.83 2.07
N GLN A 77 3.68 8.96 2.79
CA GLN A 77 4.76 9.21 3.74
C GLN A 77 4.70 8.24 4.94
N HIS A 78 3.51 7.93 5.41
CA HIS A 78 3.28 6.93 6.45
C HIS A 78 3.68 5.53 5.97
N GLU A 79 3.20 5.10 4.80
CA GLU A 79 3.54 3.82 4.17
C GLU A 79 5.06 3.63 4.04
N ALA A 80 5.78 4.66 3.54
CA ALA A 80 7.22 4.63 3.42
C ALA A 80 7.91 4.48 4.79
N THR A 81 7.43 5.20 5.81
CA THR A 81 7.96 5.13 7.18
C THR A 81 7.79 3.72 7.75
N GLU A 82 6.59 3.16 7.66
CA GLU A 82 6.30 1.84 8.22
C GLU A 82 7.01 0.72 7.45
N MET A 83 7.11 0.80 6.13
CA MET A 83 7.90 -0.13 5.32
C MET A 83 9.36 -0.15 5.77
N VAL A 84 10.00 1.01 5.89
CA VAL A 84 11.43 1.11 6.26
C VAL A 84 11.69 0.62 7.69
N LYS A 85 10.81 0.94 8.64
CA LYS A 85 10.91 0.42 10.02
C LYS A 85 10.87 -1.11 10.08
N ASN A 86 10.19 -1.75 9.14
CA ASN A 86 9.97 -3.19 9.11
C ASN A 86 10.76 -3.89 7.99
N ILE A 87 11.76 -3.23 7.40
CA ILE A 87 12.46 -3.71 6.20
C ILE A 87 13.13 -5.08 6.39
N ASP A 88 13.60 -5.38 7.59
CA ASP A 88 14.22 -6.68 7.90
C ASP A 88 13.22 -7.84 7.77
N SER A 89 11.96 -7.62 8.13
CA SER A 89 10.87 -8.59 7.95
C SER A 89 10.42 -8.68 6.47
N LEU A 90 10.75 -7.67 5.66
CA LEU A 90 10.36 -7.51 4.26
C LEU A 90 11.51 -7.77 3.28
N LYS A 91 12.66 -8.30 3.73
CA LYS A 91 13.87 -8.54 2.91
C LYS A 91 13.65 -9.46 1.71
N HIS A 92 12.59 -10.26 1.71
CA HIS A 92 12.19 -11.16 0.62
C HIS A 92 11.18 -10.53 -0.36
N VAL A 93 10.88 -9.25 -0.17
CA VAL A 93 9.97 -8.45 -1.01
C VAL A 93 10.79 -7.45 -1.83
N TYR A 94 10.49 -7.33 -3.12
CA TYR A 94 11.00 -6.28 -3.98
C TYR A 94 9.96 -5.17 -4.12
N PHE A 95 10.35 -3.93 -3.84
CA PHE A 95 9.47 -2.78 -3.88
C PHE A 95 9.74 -1.89 -5.08
N VAL A 96 8.69 -1.58 -5.83
CA VAL A 96 8.71 -0.64 -6.95
C VAL A 96 7.84 0.56 -6.57
N TRP A 97 8.46 1.66 -6.16
CA TRP A 97 7.79 2.92 -5.87
C TRP A 97 7.73 3.76 -7.14
N ALA A 98 6.53 3.96 -7.67
CA ALA A 98 6.27 4.69 -8.90
C ALA A 98 5.40 5.91 -8.63
N GLY A 99 5.80 7.06 -9.13
CA GLY A 99 5.02 8.29 -9.02
C GLY A 99 5.09 9.11 -10.30
N SER A 100 4.19 10.08 -10.46
CA SER A 100 4.16 10.98 -11.62
C SER A 100 4.88 12.32 -11.38
N ARG A 101 5.33 12.57 -10.14
CA ARG A 101 6.07 13.81 -9.81
C ARG A 101 7.45 13.83 -10.46
N SER A 102 8.05 15.02 -10.50
CA SER A 102 9.38 15.21 -11.09
C SER A 102 10.47 14.37 -10.41
N ILE A 103 11.52 14.03 -11.15
CA ILE A 103 12.67 13.29 -10.61
C ILE A 103 13.25 13.97 -9.36
N PRO A 104 13.43 15.30 -9.28
CA PRO A 104 13.89 15.93 -8.04
C PRO A 104 12.99 15.70 -6.83
N GLU A 105 11.66 15.72 -7.00
CA GLU A 105 10.70 15.47 -5.92
C GLU A 105 10.74 13.99 -5.46
N LEU A 106 10.79 13.05 -6.41
CA LEU A 106 10.91 11.62 -6.11
C LEU A 106 12.25 11.29 -5.47
N LYS A 107 13.32 11.94 -5.88
CA LYS A 107 14.65 11.80 -5.29
C LYS A 107 14.67 12.30 -3.84
N ALA A 108 14.11 13.48 -3.58
CA ALA A 108 14.01 14.02 -2.23
C ALA A 108 13.19 13.09 -1.30
N PHE A 109 12.11 12.50 -1.81
CA PHE A 109 11.33 11.49 -1.07
C PHE A 109 12.17 10.24 -0.79
N SER A 110 12.84 9.69 -1.79
CA SER A 110 13.71 8.51 -1.66
C SER A 110 14.84 8.73 -0.65
N GLU A 111 15.48 9.90 -0.67
CA GLU A 111 16.52 10.28 0.27
C GLU A 111 15.96 10.42 1.70
N LYS A 112 14.82 11.08 1.86
CA LYS A 112 14.16 11.25 3.17
C LYS A 112 13.88 9.94 3.87
N TYR A 113 13.47 8.90 3.13
CA TYR A 113 13.14 7.58 3.67
C TYR A 113 14.27 6.55 3.52
N GLY A 114 15.44 6.95 3.01
CA GLY A 114 16.61 6.08 2.92
C GLY A 114 16.51 4.96 1.89
N PHE A 115 15.65 5.07 0.87
CA PHE A 115 15.44 4.04 -0.15
C PHE A 115 16.72 3.69 -0.90
N ASN A 116 17.62 4.68 -1.10
CA ASN A 116 18.90 4.50 -1.80
C ASN A 116 19.84 3.48 -1.13
N ALA A 117 19.65 3.21 0.17
CA ALA A 117 20.42 2.23 0.92
C ALA A 117 19.80 0.83 0.90
N LEU A 118 18.60 0.68 0.31
CA LEU A 118 17.85 -0.57 0.32
C LEU A 118 17.97 -1.29 -1.02
N PRO A 119 18.61 -2.48 -1.08
CA PRO A 119 18.86 -3.19 -2.33
C PRO A 119 17.60 -3.76 -2.99
N ASN A 120 16.51 -3.84 -2.24
CA ASN A 120 15.23 -4.37 -2.68
C ASN A 120 14.17 -3.27 -2.92
N VAL A 121 14.59 -2.02 -3.07
CA VAL A 121 13.70 -0.88 -3.33
C VAL A 121 14.19 -0.10 -4.54
N VAL A 122 13.27 0.20 -5.46
CA VAL A 122 13.50 1.17 -6.54
C VAL A 122 12.43 2.25 -6.49
N CYS A 123 12.81 3.49 -6.87
CA CYS A 123 11.92 4.61 -6.96
C CYS A 123 12.09 5.30 -8.32
N GLY A 124 10.99 5.59 -9.01
CA GLY A 124 11.05 6.20 -10.34
C GLY A 124 9.77 6.90 -10.77
N GLN A 125 9.91 7.67 -11.85
CA GLN A 125 8.84 8.43 -12.47
C GLN A 125 8.12 7.59 -13.53
N ASP A 126 6.82 7.43 -13.39
CA ASP A 126 5.92 6.93 -14.43
C ASP A 126 5.47 8.10 -15.31
N GLN A 127 6.27 8.39 -16.34
CA GLN A 127 6.06 9.53 -17.24
C GLN A 127 4.79 9.38 -18.11
N HIS A 128 4.32 8.16 -18.30
CA HIS A 128 3.20 7.83 -19.19
C HIS A 128 1.93 7.46 -18.43
N TYR A 129 1.92 7.58 -17.10
CA TYR A 129 0.78 7.17 -16.26
C TYR A 129 0.32 5.72 -16.52
N SER A 130 1.25 4.85 -16.87
CA SER A 130 0.98 3.45 -17.24
C SER A 130 0.40 2.68 -16.06
N ILE A 131 0.98 2.88 -14.87
CA ILE A 131 0.60 2.21 -13.63
C ILE A 131 -0.79 2.67 -13.16
N PRO A 132 -1.06 3.96 -12.93
CA PRO A 132 -2.36 4.38 -12.45
C PRO A 132 -3.49 4.11 -13.45
N SER A 133 -3.21 4.15 -14.74
CA SER A 133 -4.20 3.81 -15.78
C SER A 133 -4.57 2.32 -15.75
N TYR A 134 -3.58 1.44 -15.62
CA TYR A 134 -3.80 -0.02 -15.56
C TYR A 134 -4.58 -0.43 -14.32
N TYR A 135 -4.18 0.08 -13.15
CA TYR A 135 -4.84 -0.24 -11.88
C TYR A 135 -6.10 0.59 -11.63
N GLN A 136 -6.39 1.60 -12.46
CA GLN A 136 -7.48 2.56 -12.26
C GLN A 136 -7.42 3.23 -10.89
N VAL A 137 -6.21 3.63 -10.49
CA VAL A 137 -5.91 4.21 -9.17
C VAL A 137 -6.77 5.43 -8.91
N LYS A 138 -7.48 5.43 -7.77
CA LYS A 138 -8.27 6.57 -7.30
C LYS A 138 -7.59 7.31 -6.18
N TYR A 139 -6.95 6.58 -5.29
CA TYR A 139 -6.31 7.09 -4.09
C TYR A 139 -4.88 6.57 -3.98
N THR A 140 -4.00 7.38 -3.38
CA THR A 140 -2.61 7.04 -3.11
C THR A 140 -2.36 6.93 -1.61
N PRO A 141 -1.47 6.02 -1.18
CA PRO A 141 -0.75 5.06 -2.02
C PRO A 141 -1.66 3.92 -2.50
N PHE A 142 -1.51 3.52 -3.74
CA PHE A 142 -2.10 2.28 -4.23
C PHE A 142 -1.04 1.18 -4.17
N VAL A 143 -1.36 0.03 -3.62
CA VAL A 143 -0.42 -1.07 -3.40
C VAL A 143 -0.90 -2.31 -4.13
N ALA A 144 -0.09 -2.87 -5.02
CA ALA A 144 -0.37 -4.13 -5.71
C ALA A 144 0.69 -5.17 -5.36
N VAL A 145 0.26 -6.32 -4.87
CA VAL A 145 1.11 -7.44 -4.42
C VAL A 145 1.10 -8.55 -5.45
N TYR A 146 2.29 -9.04 -5.79
CA TYR A 146 2.54 -10.14 -6.73
C TYR A 146 3.39 -11.22 -6.07
N ASP A 147 3.12 -12.49 -6.40
CA ASP A 147 3.90 -13.63 -5.93
C ASP A 147 5.23 -13.82 -6.71
N ASN A 148 5.98 -14.87 -6.37
CA ASN A 148 7.24 -15.22 -7.03
C ASN A 148 7.11 -15.62 -8.51
N ARG A 149 5.89 -15.91 -8.98
CA ARG A 149 5.58 -16.16 -10.40
C ARG A 149 5.12 -14.89 -11.10
N LYS A 150 5.22 -13.73 -10.42
CA LYS A 150 4.76 -12.42 -10.89
C LYS A 150 3.25 -12.41 -11.18
N GLN A 151 2.48 -13.24 -10.42
CA GLN A 151 1.03 -13.29 -10.49
C GLN A 151 0.41 -12.41 -9.41
N PHE A 152 -0.64 -11.68 -9.78
CA PHE A 152 -1.36 -10.78 -8.89
C PHE A 152 -2.01 -11.55 -7.73
N VAL A 153 -1.75 -11.09 -6.53
CA VAL A 153 -2.30 -11.63 -5.28
C VAL A 153 -3.41 -10.73 -4.73
N LYS A 154 -3.10 -9.47 -4.46
CA LYS A 154 -4.04 -8.52 -3.86
C LYS A 154 -3.64 -7.08 -4.17
N ALA A 155 -4.63 -6.16 -4.14
CA ALA A 155 -4.38 -4.73 -4.16
C ALA A 155 -5.06 -4.03 -2.98
N TYR A 156 -4.52 -2.87 -2.62
CA TYR A 156 -5.02 -2.00 -1.58
C TYR A 156 -5.04 -0.56 -2.07
N GLU A 157 -6.14 0.12 -1.80
CA GLU A 157 -6.25 1.57 -1.93
C GLU A 157 -5.87 2.22 -0.59
N MET A 158 -5.25 3.38 -0.63
CA MET A 158 -4.82 4.18 0.53
C MET A 158 -3.75 3.51 1.41
N GLY A 159 -3.03 2.51 0.90
CA GLY A 159 -1.96 1.83 1.62
C GLY A 159 -2.37 0.51 2.27
N VAL A 160 -1.41 -0.14 2.93
CA VAL A 160 -1.62 -1.39 3.66
C VAL A 160 -0.85 -1.39 4.97
N GLU A 161 -1.51 -1.75 6.06
CA GLU A 161 -0.82 -1.92 7.35
C GLU A 161 0.17 -3.08 7.30
N ILE A 162 1.38 -2.88 7.84
CA ILE A 162 2.46 -3.88 7.81
C ILE A 162 2.03 -5.24 8.39
N PRO A 163 1.29 -5.33 9.52
CA PRO A 163 0.81 -6.63 10.01
C PRO A 163 -0.09 -7.37 9.01
N GLU A 164 -0.95 -6.65 8.28
CA GLU A 164 -1.79 -7.25 7.25
C GLU A 164 -0.96 -7.72 6.06
N LEU A 165 0.01 -6.91 5.62
CA LEU A 165 0.93 -7.29 4.56
C LEU A 165 1.74 -8.53 4.94
N LEU A 166 2.33 -8.57 6.13
CA LEU A 166 3.09 -9.71 6.63
C LEU A 166 2.24 -10.99 6.73
N LYS A 167 0.99 -10.86 7.15
CA LYS A 167 0.03 -11.98 7.15
C LYS A 167 -0.21 -12.50 5.74
N LEU A 168 -0.44 -11.61 4.77
CA LEU A 168 -0.67 -11.98 3.37
C LEU A 168 0.52 -12.74 2.79
N ILE A 169 1.74 -12.18 2.91
CA ILE A 169 2.97 -12.77 2.33
C ILE A 169 3.53 -13.96 3.13
N GLY A 170 3.07 -14.16 4.36
CA GLY A 170 3.42 -15.32 5.19
C GLY A 170 2.55 -16.55 4.95
N THR A 171 1.39 -16.40 4.31
CA THR A 171 0.40 -17.47 4.06
C THR A 171 0.50 -18.08 2.67
N HIS A 172 1.42 -17.61 1.82
CA HIS A 172 1.65 -18.08 0.45
C HIS A 172 3.07 -18.60 0.20
#